data_7096c077d15a15a54a701bc555be1078
#
_entry.id   7096c077d15a15a54a701bc555be1078
#
_cell.length_a   1.000
_cell.length_b   1.000
_cell.length_c   1.000
_cell.angle_alpha   90.00
_cell.angle_beta   90.00
_cell.angle_gamma   90.00
#
_symmetry.space_group_name_H-M   'P 1'
#
loop_
_entity.id
_entity.type
_entity.pdbx_description
1 polymer ?
#
loop_
_entity_poly.entity_id
_entity_poly.type
_entity_poly.pdbx_seq_one_letter_code
_entity_poly.pdbx_strand_id
1 'polypeptide(L)'
;MIKIMMHGCNGKMGRMITEIVKNDENAVITAGVDTYTETPNDYPVFDSVEKCTEDADVVIDFSNAGAVDSLLDYCVDKKLPVVLCTTGLSEEQLAKAEKAAEKTAVLKSANMSLGINLLLKLLKDAAKVLAPAGYDIELVEKHHNQKLDAPSGTALALADSVNEALGNEYHYVYDRSTCLLYTSDA
;
A
#
# COMPACT_ATOMS: atom_id res chain seq x y z
N MET A 1 12.85 20.20 -9.52
CA MET A 1 13.10 18.74 -9.41
C MET A 1 12.70 18.34 -8.00
N ILE A 2 11.77 17.39 -7.86
CA ILE A 2 11.27 16.92 -6.56
C ILE A 2 12.30 16.00 -5.93
N LYS A 3 12.70 16.28 -4.69
CA LYS A 3 13.66 15.48 -3.92
C LYS A 3 12.91 14.40 -3.15
N ILE A 4 13.26 13.14 -3.37
CA ILE A 4 12.61 11.97 -2.77
C ILE A 4 13.56 11.30 -1.77
N MET A 5 13.06 11.04 -0.56
CA MET A 5 13.64 10.06 0.35
C MET A 5 12.95 8.71 0.10
N MET A 6 13.70 7.70 -0.30
CA MET A 6 13.16 6.36 -0.57
C MET A 6 13.34 5.45 0.66
N HIS A 7 12.25 5.19 1.39
CA HIS A 7 12.26 4.28 2.54
C HIS A 7 11.94 2.84 2.10
N GLY A 8 12.80 1.89 2.44
CA GLY A 8 12.80 0.55 1.88
C GLY A 8 13.49 0.49 0.50
N CYS A 9 14.52 1.32 0.29
CA CYS A 9 15.17 1.54 -1.02
C CYS A 9 15.81 0.27 -1.61
N ASN A 10 16.28 -0.66 -0.79
CA ASN A 10 16.93 -1.89 -1.23
C ASN A 10 15.96 -3.08 -1.39
N GLY A 11 14.68 -2.89 -1.07
CA GLY A 11 13.60 -3.82 -1.36
C GLY A 11 13.25 -3.88 -2.85
N LYS A 12 12.42 -4.85 -3.24
CA LYS A 12 11.99 -5.03 -4.65
C LYS A 12 11.35 -3.76 -5.22
N MET A 13 10.41 -3.15 -4.49
CA MET A 13 9.73 -1.93 -4.93
C MET A 13 10.64 -0.72 -4.90
N GLY A 14 11.47 -0.58 -3.86
CA GLY A 14 12.44 0.51 -3.76
C GLY A 14 13.38 0.58 -4.96
N ARG A 15 13.93 -0.56 -5.37
CA ARG A 15 14.78 -0.66 -6.57
C ARG A 15 14.04 -0.30 -7.85
N MET A 16 12.79 -0.76 -8.00
CA MET A 16 11.97 -0.45 -9.17
C MET A 16 11.69 1.06 -9.25
N ILE A 17 11.37 1.69 -8.12
CA ILE A 17 11.14 3.14 -8.05
C ILE A 17 12.42 3.91 -8.35
N THR A 18 13.56 3.44 -7.82
CA THR A 18 14.87 4.03 -8.12
C THR A 18 15.13 4.06 -9.64
N GLU A 19 14.86 2.96 -10.34
CA GLU A 19 15.04 2.91 -11.80
C GLU A 19 14.05 3.83 -12.54
N ILE A 20 12.81 3.95 -12.06
CA ILE A 20 11.82 4.87 -12.65
C ILE A 20 12.29 6.31 -12.48
N VAL A 21 12.67 6.70 -11.25
CA VAL A 21 13.09 8.07 -10.93
C VAL A 21 14.38 8.45 -11.66
N LYS A 22 15.29 7.51 -11.87
CA LYS A 22 16.52 7.73 -12.63
C LYS A 22 16.28 8.23 -14.07
N ASN A 23 15.12 7.88 -14.64
CA ASN A 23 14.69 8.27 -15.98
C ASN A 23 13.68 9.42 -15.98
N ASP A 24 13.41 10.05 -14.84
CA ASP A 24 12.46 11.17 -14.70
C ASP A 24 13.21 12.50 -14.53
N GLU A 25 12.99 13.44 -15.44
CA GLU A 25 13.61 14.77 -15.39
C GLU A 25 13.06 15.66 -14.25
N ASN A 26 11.93 15.30 -13.64
CA ASN A 26 11.24 16.11 -12.64
C ASN A 26 11.50 15.64 -11.20
N ALA A 27 12.12 14.48 -11.00
CA ALA A 27 12.35 13.90 -9.68
C ALA A 27 13.79 13.40 -9.54
N VAL A 28 14.25 13.30 -8.29
CA VAL A 28 15.54 12.71 -7.91
C VAL A 28 15.42 12.06 -6.54
N ILE A 29 16.03 10.89 -6.36
CA ILE A 29 16.21 10.33 -5.02
C ILE A 29 17.45 10.96 -4.41
N THR A 30 17.29 11.66 -3.30
CA THR A 30 18.38 12.30 -2.56
C THR A 30 18.91 11.43 -1.43
N ALA A 31 18.09 10.54 -0.90
CA ALA A 31 18.47 9.61 0.15
C ALA A 31 17.65 8.32 0.10
N GLY A 32 18.27 7.22 0.50
CA GLY A 32 17.61 5.97 0.82
C GLY A 32 17.65 5.67 2.31
N VAL A 33 16.64 4.95 2.80
CA VAL A 33 16.64 4.38 4.15
C VAL A 33 16.33 2.90 4.04
N ASP A 34 17.21 2.08 4.58
CA ASP A 34 17.04 0.61 4.59
C ASP A 34 17.92 -0.03 5.67
N THR A 35 17.53 -1.18 6.18
CA THR A 35 18.36 -1.96 7.12
C THR A 35 19.63 -2.51 6.47
N TYR A 36 19.62 -2.68 5.14
CA TYR A 36 20.78 -3.11 4.34
C TYR A 36 21.42 -1.89 3.67
N THR A 37 22.41 -1.29 4.30
CA THR A 37 23.08 -0.07 3.81
C THR A 37 24.24 -0.34 2.83
N GLU A 38 24.70 -1.59 2.72
CA GLU A 38 25.85 -1.96 1.89
C GLU A 38 25.54 -2.11 0.40
N THR A 39 24.25 -2.07 0.01
CA THR A 39 23.86 -2.15 -1.40
C THR A 39 24.28 -0.85 -2.10
N PRO A 40 25.04 -0.91 -3.21
CA PRO A 40 25.41 0.29 -3.96
C PRO A 40 24.17 0.99 -4.53
N ASN A 41 24.06 2.29 -4.26
CA ASN A 41 23.07 3.19 -4.82
C ASN A 41 23.73 4.47 -5.29
N ASP A 42 23.12 5.19 -6.22
CA ASP A 42 23.60 6.49 -6.70
C ASP A 42 23.34 7.63 -5.68
N TYR A 43 22.80 7.30 -4.50
CA TYR A 43 22.49 8.20 -3.39
C TYR A 43 22.91 7.56 -2.05
N PRO A 44 23.14 8.36 -0.99
CA PRO A 44 23.48 7.82 0.32
C PRO A 44 22.32 7.01 0.92
N VAL A 45 22.63 5.91 1.60
CA VAL A 45 21.67 5.05 2.29
C VAL A 45 21.94 5.07 3.78
N PHE A 46 20.89 5.33 4.55
CA PHE A 46 20.91 5.39 6.01
C PHE A 46 20.18 4.18 6.60
N ASP A 47 20.56 3.74 7.77
CA ASP A 47 19.93 2.62 8.48
C ASP A 47 18.65 3.01 9.22
N SER A 48 18.39 4.32 9.36
CA SER A 48 17.14 4.84 9.94
C SER A 48 16.85 6.26 9.43
N VAL A 49 15.58 6.68 9.51
CA VAL A 49 15.14 8.01 9.04
C VAL A 49 15.75 9.14 9.87
N GLU A 50 16.00 8.91 11.16
CA GLU A 50 16.56 9.90 12.07
C GLU A 50 18.02 10.23 11.74
N LYS A 51 18.74 9.30 11.13
CA LYS A 51 20.13 9.49 10.71
C LYS A 51 20.27 10.16 9.34
N CYS A 52 19.17 10.29 8.61
CA CYS A 52 19.19 10.92 7.30
C CYS A 52 19.52 12.42 7.44
N THR A 53 20.58 12.84 6.78
CA THR A 53 21.06 14.24 6.77
C THR A 53 20.66 14.98 5.51
N GLU A 54 20.12 14.27 4.52
CA GLU A 54 19.77 14.82 3.23
C GLU A 54 18.39 15.46 3.23
N ASP A 55 18.25 16.55 2.48
CA ASP A 55 16.96 17.20 2.26
C ASP A 55 16.08 16.40 1.31
N ALA A 56 14.79 16.33 1.65
CA ALA A 56 13.76 15.75 0.79
C ALA A 56 12.49 16.60 0.81
N ASP A 57 11.74 16.56 -0.28
CA ASP A 57 10.42 17.18 -0.40
C ASP A 57 9.29 16.20 -0.04
N VAL A 58 9.56 14.90 -0.16
CA VAL A 58 8.60 13.81 0.09
C VAL A 58 9.32 12.50 0.45
N VAL A 59 8.69 11.70 1.29
CA VAL A 59 9.09 10.29 1.49
C VAL A 59 8.19 9.38 0.67
N ILE A 60 8.79 8.40 -0.01
CA ILE A 60 8.07 7.25 -0.57
C ILE A 60 8.45 6.03 0.24
N ASP A 61 7.47 5.38 0.87
CA ASP A 61 7.67 4.25 1.77
C ASP A 61 7.15 2.94 1.20
N PHE A 62 8.06 2.01 0.99
CA PHE A 62 7.82 0.60 0.69
C PHE A 62 8.64 -0.30 1.62
N SER A 63 8.64 -0.02 2.90
CA SER A 63 9.38 -0.74 3.91
C SER A 63 8.55 -1.90 4.52
N ASN A 64 8.53 -1.98 5.82
CA ASN A 64 7.74 -2.94 6.59
C ASN A 64 7.02 -2.27 7.76
N ALA A 65 5.98 -2.91 8.30
CA ALA A 65 5.16 -2.33 9.35
C ALA A 65 5.95 -1.93 10.61
N GLY A 66 7.03 -2.66 10.93
CA GLY A 66 7.87 -2.33 12.09
C GLY A 66 8.62 -1.01 12.00
N ALA A 67 8.77 -0.44 10.80
CA ALA A 67 9.47 0.82 10.58
C ALA A 67 8.53 2.03 10.45
N VAL A 68 7.21 1.80 10.38
CA VAL A 68 6.23 2.87 10.07
C VAL A 68 6.07 3.86 11.22
N ASP A 69 6.17 3.42 12.46
CA ASP A 69 5.98 4.30 13.61
C ASP A 69 7.04 5.41 13.67
N SER A 70 8.32 5.07 13.55
CA SER A 70 9.42 6.04 13.51
C SER A 70 9.35 6.92 12.26
N LEU A 71 8.98 6.34 11.12
CA LEU A 71 8.78 7.10 9.88
C LEU A 71 7.72 8.20 10.05
N LEU A 72 6.55 7.87 10.59
CA LEU A 72 5.47 8.82 10.78
C LEU A 72 5.86 9.94 11.78
N ASP A 73 6.54 9.57 12.88
CA ASP A 73 7.05 10.56 13.84
C ASP A 73 8.04 11.52 13.17
N TYR A 74 8.97 10.99 12.37
CA TYR A 74 9.93 11.78 11.60
C TYR A 74 9.22 12.72 10.61
N CYS A 75 8.27 12.20 9.85
CA CYS A 75 7.52 12.99 8.88
C CYS A 75 6.72 14.14 9.53
N VAL A 76 6.13 13.90 10.69
CA VAL A 76 5.43 14.93 11.47
C VAL A 76 6.40 16.00 11.98
N ASP A 77 7.53 15.59 12.57
CA ASP A 77 8.55 16.51 13.09
C ASP A 77 9.12 17.42 12.01
N LYS A 78 9.44 16.85 10.86
CA LYS A 78 10.00 17.57 9.71
C LYS A 78 8.95 18.25 8.83
N LYS A 79 7.65 18.04 9.08
CA LYS A 79 6.54 18.44 8.20
C LYS A 79 6.72 17.92 6.78
N LEU A 80 7.25 16.73 6.66
CA LEU A 80 7.61 16.11 5.39
C LEU A 80 6.46 15.24 4.88
N PRO A 81 5.92 15.49 3.69
CA PRO A 81 4.91 14.64 3.07
C PRO A 81 5.36 13.19 2.93
N VAL A 82 4.43 12.24 3.05
CA VAL A 82 4.75 10.82 2.91
C VAL A 82 3.72 10.08 2.05
N VAL A 83 4.22 9.26 1.13
CA VAL A 83 3.47 8.26 0.38
C VAL A 83 3.69 6.91 1.04
N LEU A 84 2.74 6.49 1.89
CA LEU A 84 2.81 5.31 2.73
C LEU A 84 2.22 4.10 2.00
N CYS A 85 3.07 3.23 1.46
CA CYS A 85 2.66 2.04 0.71
C CYS A 85 2.91 0.73 1.48
N THR A 86 3.51 0.80 2.65
CA THR A 86 3.70 -0.37 3.52
C THR A 86 2.35 -0.99 3.88
N THR A 87 2.25 -2.31 3.74
CA THR A 87 1.09 -3.13 4.06
C THR A 87 1.20 -3.81 5.41
N GLY A 88 0.10 -4.37 5.92
CA GLY A 88 0.11 -5.11 7.20
C GLY A 88 0.22 -4.22 8.43
N LEU A 89 -0.25 -2.98 8.34
CA LEU A 89 -0.28 -2.05 9.47
C LEU A 89 -1.34 -2.48 10.50
N SER A 90 -1.02 -2.31 11.78
CA SER A 90 -1.98 -2.50 12.86
C SER A 90 -3.01 -1.36 12.91
N GLU A 91 -4.10 -1.55 13.67
CA GLU A 91 -5.11 -0.50 13.88
C GLU A 91 -4.49 0.74 14.55
N GLU A 92 -3.55 0.55 15.48
CA GLU A 92 -2.83 1.65 16.12
C GLU A 92 -1.98 2.43 15.12
N GLN A 93 -1.31 1.73 14.19
CA GLN A 93 -0.51 2.36 13.14
C GLN A 93 -1.38 3.09 12.13
N LEU A 94 -2.55 2.56 11.81
CA LEU A 94 -3.54 3.24 10.96
C LEU A 94 -4.03 4.53 11.63
N ALA A 95 -4.40 4.47 12.90
CA ALA A 95 -4.80 5.64 13.68
C ALA A 95 -3.66 6.67 13.81
N LYS A 96 -2.40 6.21 13.91
CA LYS A 96 -1.23 7.08 13.93
C LYS A 96 -1.03 7.78 12.59
N ALA A 97 -1.25 7.08 11.47
CA ALA A 97 -1.17 7.68 10.14
C ALA A 97 -2.26 8.76 9.93
N GLU A 98 -3.48 8.53 10.43
CA GLU A 98 -4.55 9.54 10.42
C GLU A 98 -4.18 10.79 11.24
N LYS A 99 -3.62 10.62 12.44
CA LYS A 99 -3.13 11.74 13.25
C LYS A 99 -1.96 12.47 12.59
N ALA A 100 -1.06 11.75 11.92
CA ALA A 100 0.03 12.36 11.15
C ALA A 100 -0.52 13.22 10.01
N ALA A 101 -1.62 12.80 9.36
CA ALA A 101 -2.26 13.54 8.29
C ALA A 101 -2.84 14.90 8.72
N GLU A 102 -3.06 15.13 10.02
CA GLU A 102 -3.41 16.45 10.56
C GLU A 102 -2.23 17.44 10.57
N LYS A 103 -1.00 16.94 10.45
CA LYS A 103 0.24 17.73 10.59
C LYS A 103 1.04 17.83 9.31
N THR A 104 1.02 16.80 8.49
CA THR A 104 1.70 16.72 7.19
C THR A 104 0.83 15.96 6.18
N ALA A 105 1.12 16.07 4.88
CA ALA A 105 0.37 15.33 3.88
C ALA A 105 0.74 13.83 3.94
N VAL A 106 -0.27 12.97 4.10
CA VAL A 106 -0.11 11.51 4.09
C VAL A 106 -1.00 10.92 3.00
N LEU A 107 -0.38 10.31 1.99
CA LEU A 107 -1.08 9.49 1.02
C LEU A 107 -0.85 8.02 1.37
N LYS A 108 -1.87 7.35 1.90
CA LYS A 108 -1.80 5.92 2.18
C LYS A 108 -2.44 5.13 1.03
N SER A 109 -1.69 4.19 0.46
CA SER A 109 -2.22 3.29 -0.56
C SER A 109 -1.49 1.95 -0.55
N ALA A 110 -2.23 0.88 -0.34
CA ALA A 110 -1.71 -0.49 -0.39
C ALA A 110 -1.42 -0.96 -1.83
N ASN A 111 -2.00 -0.29 -2.83
CA ASN A 111 -1.83 -0.66 -4.24
C ASN A 111 -1.89 0.57 -5.14
N MET A 112 -0.77 0.85 -5.82
CA MET A 112 -0.63 1.98 -6.76
C MET A 112 -0.97 1.59 -8.20
N SER A 113 -1.42 0.36 -8.46
CA SER A 113 -1.82 -0.07 -9.81
C SER A 113 -3.04 0.70 -10.28
N LEU A 114 -2.91 1.37 -11.44
CA LEU A 114 -4.04 2.05 -12.10
C LEU A 114 -5.19 1.07 -12.37
N GLY A 115 -4.87 -0.15 -12.81
CA GLY A 115 -5.87 -1.19 -13.11
C GLY A 115 -6.65 -1.61 -11.86
N ILE A 116 -5.96 -1.84 -10.73
CA ILE A 116 -6.63 -2.20 -9.48
C ILE A 116 -7.49 -1.05 -8.97
N ASN A 117 -7.00 0.18 -9.01
CA ASN A 117 -7.79 1.34 -8.58
C ASN A 117 -9.01 1.59 -9.47
N LEU A 118 -8.91 1.31 -10.78
CA LEU A 118 -10.06 1.32 -11.68
C LEU A 118 -11.07 0.22 -11.31
N LEU A 119 -10.60 -1.00 -11.03
CA LEU A 119 -11.45 -2.11 -10.60
C LEU A 119 -12.18 -1.80 -9.30
N LEU A 120 -11.52 -1.23 -8.31
CA LEU A 120 -12.14 -0.78 -7.05
C LEU A 120 -13.36 0.12 -7.33
N LYS A 121 -13.22 1.07 -8.24
CA LYS A 121 -14.31 1.97 -8.63
C LYS A 121 -15.43 1.23 -9.36
N LEU A 122 -15.09 0.44 -10.37
CA LEU A 122 -16.07 -0.28 -11.17
C LEU A 122 -16.88 -1.29 -10.34
N LEU A 123 -16.23 -1.97 -9.39
CA LEU A 123 -16.89 -2.92 -8.50
C LEU A 123 -17.88 -2.23 -7.55
N LYS A 124 -17.57 -1.03 -7.04
CA LYS A 124 -18.53 -0.24 -6.26
C LYS A 124 -19.82 0.05 -7.05
N ASP A 125 -19.66 0.46 -8.30
CA ASP A 125 -20.80 0.79 -9.16
C ASP A 125 -21.61 -0.46 -9.54
N ALA A 126 -20.94 -1.56 -9.87
CA ALA A 126 -21.57 -2.83 -10.19
C ALA A 126 -22.31 -3.43 -8.99
N ALA A 127 -21.70 -3.44 -7.81
CA ALA A 127 -22.28 -3.99 -6.58
C ALA A 127 -23.60 -3.31 -6.20
N LYS A 128 -23.68 -1.97 -6.30
CA LYS A 128 -24.90 -1.20 -6.02
C LYS A 128 -26.09 -1.58 -6.89
N VAL A 129 -25.84 -2.10 -8.08
CA VAL A 129 -26.89 -2.52 -9.02
C VAL A 129 -27.21 -4.00 -8.88
N LEU A 130 -26.17 -4.84 -8.81
CA LEU A 130 -26.33 -6.29 -8.91
C LEU A 130 -26.74 -6.93 -7.57
N ALA A 131 -26.19 -6.50 -6.45
CA ALA A 131 -26.52 -7.09 -5.16
C ALA A 131 -28.01 -6.93 -4.79
N PRO A 132 -28.64 -5.75 -4.93
CA PRO A 132 -30.09 -5.62 -4.69
C PRO A 132 -30.94 -6.40 -5.70
N ALA A 133 -30.39 -6.75 -6.87
CA ALA A 133 -31.07 -7.57 -7.87
C ALA A 133 -30.93 -9.09 -7.58
N GLY A 134 -30.30 -9.48 -6.47
CA GLY A 134 -30.19 -10.86 -6.00
C GLY A 134 -28.98 -11.63 -6.53
N TYR A 135 -27.97 -10.92 -7.04
CA TYR A 135 -26.71 -11.56 -7.45
C TYR A 135 -25.80 -11.79 -6.23
N ASP A 136 -25.26 -12.98 -6.13
CA ASP A 136 -24.20 -13.33 -5.17
C ASP A 136 -22.86 -12.73 -5.59
N ILE A 137 -22.03 -12.44 -4.59
CA ILE A 137 -20.71 -11.85 -4.81
C ILE A 137 -19.65 -12.83 -4.32
N GLU A 138 -18.81 -13.27 -5.25
CA GLU A 138 -17.67 -14.15 -4.94
C GLU A 138 -16.38 -13.55 -5.49
N LEU A 139 -15.30 -13.69 -4.73
CA LEU A 139 -13.96 -13.27 -5.12
C LEU A 139 -13.03 -14.46 -5.15
N VAL A 140 -12.46 -14.73 -6.32
CA VAL A 140 -11.49 -15.81 -6.51
C VAL A 140 -10.16 -15.20 -6.94
N GLU A 141 -9.09 -15.54 -6.23
CA GLU A 141 -7.74 -15.08 -6.56
C GLU A 141 -6.80 -16.25 -6.87
N LYS A 142 -5.86 -16.02 -7.78
CA LYS A 142 -4.79 -16.97 -8.10
C LYS A 142 -3.44 -16.27 -8.04
N HIS A 143 -2.49 -16.88 -7.35
CA HIS A 143 -1.13 -16.37 -7.22
C HIS A 143 -0.09 -17.48 -7.46
N HIS A 144 1.16 -17.08 -7.62
CA HIS A 144 2.29 -18.00 -7.66
C HIS A 144 2.45 -18.71 -6.29
N ASN A 145 3.11 -19.84 -6.29
CA ASN A 145 3.29 -20.69 -5.10
C ASN A 145 4.22 -20.13 -4.00
N GLN A 146 4.82 -18.96 -4.22
CA GLN A 146 5.68 -18.27 -3.24
C GLN A 146 4.94 -17.18 -2.46
N LYS A 147 3.64 -16.98 -2.70
CA LYS A 147 2.85 -16.01 -1.96
C LYS A 147 2.59 -16.52 -0.53
N LEU A 148 2.89 -15.68 0.47
CA LEU A 148 2.84 -16.06 1.89
C LEU A 148 1.49 -15.74 2.54
N ASP A 149 0.80 -14.72 2.05
CA ASP A 149 -0.47 -14.24 2.59
C ASP A 149 -1.65 -14.66 1.70
N ALA A 150 -2.71 -15.12 2.35
CA ALA A 150 -4.02 -15.38 1.75
C ALA A 150 -5.12 -15.09 2.79
N PRO A 151 -6.16 -14.31 2.45
CA PRO A 151 -6.33 -13.56 1.20
C PRO A 151 -5.28 -12.47 1.00
N SER A 152 -5.02 -12.12 -0.27
CA SER A 152 -4.09 -11.01 -0.56
C SER A 152 -4.65 -9.67 -0.12
N GLY A 153 -3.76 -8.71 0.19
CA GLY A 153 -4.18 -7.35 0.50
C GLY A 153 -5.00 -6.70 -0.63
N THR A 154 -4.75 -7.07 -1.89
CA THR A 154 -5.54 -6.60 -3.04
C THR A 154 -6.93 -7.24 -3.05
N ALA A 155 -7.05 -8.53 -2.74
CA ALA A 155 -8.35 -9.20 -2.65
C ALA A 155 -9.20 -8.60 -1.53
N LEU A 156 -8.61 -8.36 -0.36
CA LEU A 156 -9.29 -7.69 0.74
C LEU A 156 -9.74 -6.28 0.36
N ALA A 157 -8.88 -5.48 -0.28
CA ALA A 157 -9.24 -4.14 -0.72
C ALA A 157 -10.40 -4.13 -1.74
N LEU A 158 -10.48 -5.12 -2.64
CA LEU A 158 -11.60 -5.29 -3.57
C LEU A 158 -12.88 -5.65 -2.82
N ALA A 159 -12.81 -6.59 -1.86
CA ALA A 159 -13.95 -6.97 -1.02
C ALA A 159 -14.44 -5.80 -0.15
N ASP A 160 -13.52 -5.08 0.49
CA ASP A 160 -13.84 -3.89 1.30
C ASP A 160 -14.53 -2.81 0.46
N SER A 161 -14.04 -2.59 -0.77
CA SER A 161 -14.63 -1.62 -1.70
C SER A 161 -16.07 -1.95 -2.05
N VAL A 162 -16.37 -3.23 -2.27
CA VAL A 162 -17.74 -3.72 -2.52
C VAL A 162 -18.61 -3.57 -1.27
N ASN A 163 -18.11 -3.99 -0.12
CA ASN A 163 -18.84 -3.95 1.14
C ASN A 163 -19.16 -2.51 1.57
N GLU A 164 -18.20 -1.60 1.43
CA GLU A 164 -18.42 -0.16 1.66
C GLU A 164 -19.56 0.40 0.78
N ALA A 165 -19.58 0.00 -0.50
CA ALA A 165 -20.63 0.43 -1.44
C ALA A 165 -22.01 -0.09 -1.07
N LEU A 166 -22.10 -1.17 -0.30
CA LEU A 166 -23.32 -1.83 0.18
C LEU A 166 -23.60 -1.54 1.68
N GLY A 167 -23.02 -0.48 2.24
CA GLY A 167 -23.27 -0.05 3.61
C GLY A 167 -22.58 -0.86 4.71
N ASN A 168 -21.57 -1.66 4.37
CA ASN A 168 -20.84 -2.58 5.27
C ASN A 168 -21.74 -3.64 5.92
N GLU A 169 -22.76 -4.10 5.20
CA GLU A 169 -23.71 -5.09 5.71
C GLU A 169 -23.24 -6.54 5.50
N TYR A 170 -22.19 -6.76 4.71
CA TYR A 170 -21.66 -8.08 4.39
C TYR A 170 -20.47 -8.43 5.30
N HIS A 171 -20.38 -9.70 5.68
CA HIS A 171 -19.21 -10.27 6.33
C HIS A 171 -18.53 -11.28 5.41
N TYR A 172 -17.20 -11.38 5.51
CA TYR A 172 -16.42 -12.24 4.61
C TYR A 172 -16.46 -13.70 5.09
N VAL A 173 -16.70 -14.59 4.15
CA VAL A 173 -16.59 -16.04 4.36
C VAL A 173 -15.41 -16.51 3.53
N TYR A 174 -14.38 -16.97 4.22
CA TYR A 174 -13.16 -17.49 3.61
C TYR A 174 -13.26 -18.99 3.38
N ASP A 175 -12.57 -19.48 2.34
CA ASP A 175 -12.47 -20.90 2.00
C ASP A 175 -13.82 -21.62 1.88
N ARG A 176 -14.53 -21.32 0.79
CA ARG A 176 -15.81 -21.95 0.48
C ARG A 176 -15.72 -23.31 -0.22
N SER A 177 -14.53 -23.94 -0.21
CA SER A 177 -14.29 -25.25 -0.84
C SER A 177 -15.24 -26.36 -0.35
N THR A 178 -15.80 -26.21 0.86
CA THR A 178 -16.78 -27.15 1.44
C THR A 178 -18.24 -26.74 1.21
N CYS A 179 -18.50 -25.64 0.54
CA CYS A 179 -19.86 -25.15 0.31
C CYS A 179 -20.56 -25.95 -0.81
N LEU A 180 -21.70 -26.56 -0.50
CA LEU A 180 -22.50 -27.33 -1.45
C LEU A 180 -23.05 -26.49 -2.64
N LEU A 181 -23.09 -25.17 -2.51
CA LEU A 181 -23.51 -24.27 -3.60
C LEU A 181 -22.47 -24.15 -4.72
N TYR A 182 -21.29 -24.70 -4.57
CA TYR A 182 -20.27 -24.74 -5.64
C TYR A 182 -20.64 -25.64 -6.82
N THR A 183 -21.70 -26.40 -6.72
CA THR A 183 -22.16 -27.33 -7.76
C THR A 183 -23.39 -26.84 -8.50
N SER A 184 -23.82 -25.61 -8.31
CA SER A 184 -24.90 -25.08 -9.11
C SER A 184 -24.38 -24.79 -10.52
N ASP A 185 -24.86 -25.56 -11.45
CA ASP A 185 -24.75 -25.30 -12.87
C ASP A 185 -25.44 -23.96 -13.16
N ALA A 186 -24.64 -22.93 -13.32
CA ALA A 186 -25.13 -21.64 -13.79
C ALA A 186 -25.20 -21.67 -15.32
#